data_29c4699a95a886de3fd64a8a27617d4d
#
_entry.id   29c4699a95a886de3fd64a8a27617d4d
#
_cell.length_a   1.000
_cell.length_b   1.000
_cell.length_c   1.000
_cell.angle_alpha   90.00
_cell.angle_beta   90.00
_cell.angle_gamma   90.00
#
_symmetry.space_group_name_H-M   'P 1'
#
loop_
_entity.id
_entity.type
_entity.pdbx_description
1 polymer ?
#
loop_
_entity_poly.entity_id
_entity_poly.type
_entity_poly.pdbx_seq_one_letter_code
_entity_poly.pdbx_strand_id
1 'polypeptide(L)'
;MNKTQFIASLAPHFNGSKKEAAHAVEIVFDSIVRNIHKGEDVTINDFGKFKKVDRKARKGRNPFTGETIMIKASKKVRFLPAKALKETISGARKLGPAPKPLPAPKPVAKKADKPAKKAGKKVAKKAAKKGKKGKR
;
A
#
# COMPACT_ATOMS: atom_id res chain seq x y z
N MET A 1 10.56 14.59 -14.48
CA MET A 1 9.19 14.40 -13.98
C MET A 1 9.21 14.38 -12.45
N ASN A 2 8.41 15.22 -11.80
CA ASN A 2 8.28 15.31 -10.35
C ASN A 2 7.07 14.47 -9.88
N LYS A 3 6.98 14.18 -8.56
CA LYS A 3 5.82 13.45 -7.96
C LYS A 3 4.48 14.05 -8.40
N THR A 4 4.34 15.37 -8.39
CA THR A 4 3.10 16.06 -8.79
C THR A 4 2.75 15.85 -10.26
N GLN A 5 3.74 15.89 -11.14
CA GLN A 5 3.56 15.64 -12.57
C GLN A 5 3.21 14.16 -12.82
N PHE A 6 3.84 13.25 -12.08
CA PHE A 6 3.51 11.82 -12.13
C PHE A 6 2.07 11.55 -11.69
N ILE A 7 1.62 12.16 -10.59
CA ILE A 7 0.23 12.06 -10.14
C ILE A 7 -0.73 12.64 -11.19
N ALA A 8 -0.38 13.76 -11.82
CA ALA A 8 -1.20 14.36 -12.86
C ALA A 8 -1.35 13.47 -14.09
N SER A 9 -0.29 12.74 -14.48
CA SER A 9 -0.36 11.78 -15.59
C SER A 9 -1.21 10.54 -15.27
N LEU A 10 -1.36 10.20 -13.98
CA LEU A 10 -2.20 9.08 -13.53
C LEU A 10 -3.67 9.49 -13.31
N ALA A 11 -3.95 10.78 -13.10
CA ALA A 11 -5.30 11.26 -12.82
C ALA A 11 -6.38 10.79 -13.80
N PRO A 12 -6.15 10.69 -15.12
CA PRO A 12 -7.13 10.15 -16.06
C PRO A 12 -7.58 8.72 -15.76
N HIS A 13 -6.71 7.91 -15.11
CA HIS A 13 -7.02 6.53 -14.71
C HIS A 13 -7.88 6.46 -13.42
N PHE A 14 -8.00 7.58 -12.71
CA PHE A 14 -8.76 7.73 -11.46
C PHE A 14 -9.89 8.75 -11.62
N ASN A 15 -10.69 8.62 -12.67
CA ASN A 15 -11.82 9.52 -12.96
C ASN A 15 -11.46 11.02 -12.96
N GLY A 16 -10.22 11.37 -13.28
CA GLY A 16 -9.69 12.74 -13.21
C GLY A 16 -9.37 13.21 -11.79
N SER A 17 -9.56 12.39 -10.77
CA SER A 17 -9.29 12.73 -9.38
C SER A 17 -7.80 12.67 -9.06
N LYS A 18 -7.15 13.84 -8.96
CA LYS A 18 -5.76 13.94 -8.51
C LYS A 18 -5.56 13.46 -7.08
N LYS A 19 -6.58 13.59 -6.21
CA LYS A 19 -6.49 13.14 -4.82
C LYS A 19 -6.43 11.61 -4.72
N GLU A 20 -7.27 10.91 -5.48
CA GLU A 20 -7.27 9.44 -5.52
C GLU A 20 -5.97 8.91 -6.14
N ALA A 21 -5.51 9.52 -7.24
CA ALA A 21 -4.24 9.18 -7.85
C ALA A 21 -3.06 9.40 -6.87
N ALA A 22 -3.05 10.52 -6.13
CA ALA A 22 -2.03 10.80 -5.13
C ALA A 22 -2.03 9.75 -4.01
N HIS A 23 -3.20 9.42 -3.49
CA HIS A 23 -3.37 8.42 -2.44
C HIS A 23 -2.92 7.02 -2.89
N ALA A 24 -3.30 6.61 -4.10
CA ALA A 24 -2.86 5.34 -4.68
C ALA A 24 -1.32 5.26 -4.80
N VAL A 25 -0.69 6.32 -5.30
CA VAL A 25 0.77 6.42 -5.40
C VAL A 25 1.43 6.34 -4.02
N GLU A 26 0.90 7.04 -3.02
CA GLU A 26 1.43 7.00 -1.66
C GLU A 26 1.33 5.62 -1.02
N ILE A 27 0.19 4.94 -1.16
CA ILE A 27 0.01 3.58 -0.65
C ILE A 27 1.02 2.62 -1.27
N VAL A 28 1.22 2.69 -2.60
CA VAL A 28 2.15 1.81 -3.30
C VAL A 28 3.58 2.00 -2.79
N PHE A 29 4.07 3.25 -2.74
CA PHE A 29 5.43 3.51 -2.27
C PHE A 29 5.61 3.24 -0.78
N ASP A 30 4.63 3.56 0.06
CA ASP A 30 4.69 3.25 1.50
C ASP A 30 4.74 1.74 1.73
N SER A 31 3.94 0.96 1.00
CA SER A 31 3.97 -0.51 1.08
C SER A 31 5.33 -1.07 0.68
N ILE A 32 5.96 -0.55 -0.38
CA ILE A 32 7.30 -0.96 -0.80
C ILE A 32 8.32 -0.66 0.31
N VAL A 33 8.30 0.56 0.86
CA VAL A 33 9.24 0.98 1.92
C VAL A 33 9.08 0.13 3.18
N ARG A 34 7.85 -0.15 3.61
CA ARG A 34 7.57 -0.97 4.81
C ARG A 34 8.07 -2.40 4.65
N ASN A 35 7.85 -3.02 3.49
CA ASN A 35 8.31 -4.39 3.25
C ASN A 35 9.84 -4.47 3.19
N ILE A 36 10.50 -3.52 2.53
CA ILE A 36 11.96 -3.45 2.52
C ILE A 36 12.51 -3.19 3.94
N HIS A 37 11.84 -2.35 4.73
CA HIS A 37 12.26 -2.10 6.11
C HIS A 37 12.22 -3.38 6.96
N LYS A 38 11.19 -4.20 6.81
CA LYS A 38 11.10 -5.53 7.45
C LYS A 38 12.20 -6.50 6.99
N GLY A 39 12.79 -6.26 5.83
CA GLY A 39 13.83 -7.11 5.23
C GLY A 39 13.32 -8.02 4.11
N GLU A 40 12.07 -7.85 3.69
CA GLU A 40 11.47 -8.57 2.58
C GLU A 40 11.85 -7.93 1.25
N ASP A 41 12.19 -8.76 0.28
CA ASP A 41 12.46 -8.29 -1.08
C ASP A 41 11.13 -8.04 -1.81
N VAL A 42 10.94 -6.86 -2.39
CA VAL A 42 9.75 -6.54 -3.17
C VAL A 42 10.03 -6.74 -4.65
N THR A 43 9.37 -7.72 -5.26
CA THR A 43 9.50 -8.01 -6.69
C THR A 43 8.24 -7.56 -7.42
N ILE A 44 8.40 -6.69 -8.42
CA ILE A 44 7.34 -6.24 -9.31
C ILE A 44 7.66 -6.80 -10.70
N ASN A 45 6.78 -7.66 -11.21
CA ASN A 45 6.96 -8.29 -12.51
C ASN A 45 7.13 -7.24 -13.61
N ASP A 46 7.97 -7.52 -14.58
CA ASP A 46 8.31 -6.64 -15.72
C ASP A 46 8.96 -5.30 -15.37
N PHE A 47 8.95 -4.90 -14.10
CA PHE A 47 9.55 -3.65 -13.62
C PHE A 47 10.90 -3.90 -12.95
N GLY A 48 10.93 -4.64 -11.85
CA GLY A 48 12.18 -4.91 -11.15
C GLY A 48 12.00 -5.37 -9.71
N LYS A 49 13.13 -5.53 -9.04
CA LYS A 49 13.20 -6.00 -7.67
C LYS A 49 13.91 -4.98 -6.79
N PHE A 50 13.29 -4.66 -5.67
CA PHE A 50 13.90 -3.87 -4.60
C PHE A 50 14.43 -4.81 -3.53
N LYS A 51 15.72 -4.70 -3.22
CA LYS A 51 16.39 -5.55 -2.24
C LYS A 51 17.13 -4.70 -1.21
N LYS A 52 17.02 -5.09 0.05
CA LYS A 52 17.85 -4.54 1.13
C LYS A 52 19.22 -5.20 1.11
N VAL A 53 20.26 -4.39 1.12
CA VAL A 53 21.65 -4.86 1.13
C VAL A 53 22.36 -4.26 2.33
N ASP A 54 22.84 -5.14 3.21
CA ASP A 54 23.66 -4.76 4.36
C ASP A 54 25.13 -4.71 3.93
N ARG A 55 25.75 -3.55 4.13
CA ARG A 55 27.17 -3.35 3.90
C ARG A 55 27.91 -3.39 5.24
N LYS A 56 28.83 -4.30 5.36
CA LYS A 56 29.72 -4.40 6.53
C LYS A 56 30.63 -3.17 6.62
N ALA A 57 31.05 -2.84 7.84
CA ALA A 57 32.08 -1.84 8.05
C ALA A 57 33.36 -2.25 7.30
N ARG A 58 34.02 -1.30 6.67
CA ARG A 58 35.28 -1.53 5.94
C ARG A 58 36.25 -0.38 6.11
N LYS A 59 37.54 -0.67 6.02
CA LYS A 59 38.56 0.35 5.92
C LYS A 59 38.51 0.98 4.54
N GLY A 60 38.49 2.28 4.48
CA GLY A 60 38.65 3.08 3.25
C GLY A 60 39.87 3.97 3.36
N ARG A 61 40.27 4.63 2.29
CA ARG A 61 41.33 5.61 2.27
C ARG A 61 40.81 6.94 1.80
N ASN A 62 41.16 8.01 2.50
CA ASN A 62 40.85 9.37 2.05
C ASN A 62 41.72 9.71 0.84
N PRO A 63 41.17 10.06 -0.32
CA PRO A 63 41.95 10.37 -1.52
C PRO A 63 42.79 11.63 -1.38
N PHE A 64 42.44 12.56 -0.47
CA PHE A 64 43.16 13.82 -0.30
C PHE A 64 44.29 13.72 0.72
N THR A 65 44.06 13.09 1.88
CA THR A 65 45.03 13.02 2.99
C THR A 65 45.79 11.70 3.00
N GLY A 66 45.33 10.69 2.25
CA GLY A 66 45.93 9.36 2.25
C GLY A 66 45.65 8.54 3.53
N GLU A 67 44.95 9.10 4.51
CA GLU A 67 44.69 8.46 5.78
C GLU A 67 43.66 7.33 5.65
N THR A 68 43.82 6.32 6.51
CA THR A 68 42.84 5.22 6.60
C THR A 68 41.64 5.65 7.43
N ILE A 69 40.47 5.63 6.81
CA ILE A 69 39.20 5.93 7.47
C ILE A 69 38.36 4.66 7.63
N MET A 70 37.64 4.55 8.77
CA MET A 70 36.69 3.47 8.97
C MET A 70 35.32 3.87 8.45
N ILE A 71 34.88 3.20 7.38
CA ILE A 71 33.52 3.34 6.85
C ILE A 71 32.59 2.44 7.66
N LYS A 72 31.63 3.05 8.35
CA LYS A 72 30.65 2.34 9.19
C LYS A 72 29.75 1.41 8.36
N ALA A 73 29.27 0.35 9.01
CA ALA A 73 28.24 -0.52 8.41
C ALA A 73 27.01 0.30 8.03
N SER A 74 26.43 0.01 6.88
CA SER A 74 25.25 0.74 6.37
C SER A 74 24.28 -0.19 5.66
N LYS A 75 23.00 0.11 5.79
CA LYS A 75 21.92 -0.58 5.09
C LYS A 75 21.52 0.26 3.87
N LYS A 76 21.49 -0.35 2.70
CA LYS A 76 21.12 0.32 1.45
C LYS A 76 20.00 -0.45 0.75
N VAL A 77 19.16 0.27 0.04
CA VAL A 77 18.20 -0.34 -0.89
C VAL A 77 18.85 -0.39 -2.26
N ARG A 78 18.79 -1.55 -2.90
CA ARG A 78 19.24 -1.76 -4.28
C ARG A 78 18.05 -2.09 -5.15
N PHE A 79 17.92 -1.37 -6.24
CA PHE A 79 16.96 -1.67 -7.31
C PHE A 79 17.66 -2.50 -8.39
N LEU A 80 17.04 -3.62 -8.74
CA LEU A 80 17.47 -4.49 -9.83
C LEU A 80 16.38 -4.47 -10.91
N PRO A 81 16.59 -3.78 -12.03
CA PRO A 81 15.60 -3.73 -13.09
C PRO A 81 15.38 -5.10 -13.73
N ALA A 82 14.12 -5.42 -14.03
CA ALA A 82 13.75 -6.63 -14.75
C ALA A 82 14.27 -6.60 -16.21
N LYS A 83 14.36 -7.77 -16.82
CA LYS A 83 14.78 -7.91 -18.23
C LYS A 83 13.88 -7.10 -19.17
N ALA A 84 12.56 -7.18 -18.98
CA ALA A 84 11.59 -6.44 -19.76
C ALA A 84 11.83 -4.93 -19.72
N LEU A 85 12.08 -4.36 -18.52
CA LEU A 85 12.40 -2.95 -18.37
C LEU A 85 13.70 -2.57 -19.10
N LYS A 86 14.75 -3.39 -18.98
CA LYS A 86 16.01 -3.15 -19.68
C LYS A 86 15.85 -3.16 -21.20
N GLU A 87 15.13 -4.15 -21.73
CA GLU A 87 14.86 -4.29 -23.15
C GLU A 87 14.01 -3.13 -23.70
N THR A 88 13.06 -2.64 -22.91
CA THR A 88 12.25 -1.48 -23.28
C THR A 88 13.09 -0.20 -23.35
N ILE A 89 13.97 0.01 -22.38
CA ILE A 89 14.87 1.19 -22.37
C ILE A 89 15.92 1.12 -23.48
N SER A 90 16.46 -0.07 -23.77
CA SER A 90 17.43 -0.27 -24.86
C SER A 90 16.79 -0.22 -26.26
N GLY A 91 15.47 -0.13 -26.36
CA GLY A 91 14.74 -0.11 -27.63
C GLY A 91 14.54 -1.49 -28.27
N ALA A 92 15.02 -2.56 -27.64
CA ALA A 92 14.86 -3.93 -28.14
C ALA A 92 13.39 -4.39 -28.07
N ARG A 93 12.62 -3.86 -27.10
CA ARG A 93 11.19 -4.12 -26.94
C ARG A 93 10.41 -2.82 -27.08
N LYS A 94 9.46 -2.77 -28.03
CA LYS A 94 8.54 -1.64 -28.14
C LYS A 94 7.53 -1.69 -26.99
N LEU A 95 7.29 -0.53 -26.35
CA LEU A 95 6.19 -0.36 -25.41
C LEU A 95 4.87 -0.58 -26.17
N GLY A 96 4.01 -1.43 -25.61
CA GLY A 96 2.62 -1.52 -26.08
C GLY A 96 1.87 -0.21 -25.86
N PRO A 97 0.64 -0.07 -26.38
CA PRO A 97 -0.19 1.10 -26.12
C PRO A 97 -0.41 1.24 -24.60
N ALA A 98 -0.41 2.50 -24.12
CA ALA A 98 -0.67 2.79 -22.71
C ALA A 98 -2.01 2.16 -22.27
N PRO A 99 -2.10 1.64 -21.04
CA PRO A 99 -3.34 1.08 -20.52
C PRO A 99 -4.43 2.15 -20.58
N LYS A 100 -5.60 1.78 -21.14
CA LYS A 100 -6.76 2.68 -21.17
C LYS A 100 -7.28 2.89 -19.74
N PRO A 101 -7.76 4.10 -19.40
CA PRO A 101 -8.42 4.33 -18.12
C PRO A 101 -9.57 3.33 -17.93
N LEU A 102 -9.67 2.74 -16.78
CA LEU A 102 -10.79 1.87 -16.45
C LEU A 102 -12.08 2.72 -16.47
N PRO A 103 -13.18 2.21 -17.05
CA PRO A 103 -14.46 2.90 -16.94
C PRO A 103 -14.80 3.08 -15.47
N ALA A 104 -15.26 4.28 -15.11
CA ALA A 104 -15.62 4.62 -13.74
C ALA A 104 -16.52 3.52 -13.15
N PRO A 105 -16.27 3.02 -11.95
CA PRO A 105 -17.20 2.14 -11.29
C PRO A 105 -18.54 2.87 -11.18
N LYS A 106 -19.58 2.30 -11.79
CA LYS A 106 -20.95 2.84 -11.63
C LYS A 106 -21.18 3.03 -10.15
N PRO A 107 -21.73 4.17 -9.70
CA PRO A 107 -21.99 4.39 -8.29
C PRO A 107 -22.86 3.23 -7.79
N VAL A 108 -22.29 2.40 -6.94
CA VAL A 108 -23.07 1.39 -6.21
C VAL A 108 -24.02 2.21 -5.37
N ALA A 109 -25.28 2.21 -5.74
CA ALA A 109 -26.33 2.84 -4.97
C ALA A 109 -26.19 2.33 -3.54
N LYS A 110 -25.80 3.21 -2.62
CA LYS A 110 -25.85 2.96 -1.18
C LYS A 110 -27.27 2.56 -0.91
N LYS A 111 -27.55 1.27 -0.74
CA LYS A 111 -28.76 0.82 -0.07
C LYS A 111 -28.74 1.53 1.27
N ALA A 112 -29.57 2.53 1.39
CA ALA A 112 -29.87 3.17 2.66
C ALA A 112 -30.38 2.07 3.58
N ASP A 113 -29.59 1.69 4.55
CA ASP A 113 -30.04 0.97 5.72
C ASP A 113 -31.04 1.88 6.42
N LYS A 114 -32.31 1.59 6.18
CA LYS A 114 -33.39 2.13 7.00
C LYS A 114 -33.21 1.55 8.40
N PRO A 115 -33.04 2.38 9.42
CA PRO A 115 -33.12 1.88 10.79
C PRO A 115 -34.55 1.37 11.04
N ALA A 116 -34.66 0.08 11.29
CA ALA A 116 -35.90 -0.54 11.73
C ALA A 116 -36.31 0.12 13.03
N LYS A 117 -37.40 0.90 12.93
CA LYS A 117 -38.12 1.54 14.01
C LYS A 117 -38.61 0.44 14.96
N LYS A 118 -38.09 0.43 16.17
CA LYS A 118 -38.62 -0.35 17.29
C LYS A 118 -40.12 -0.03 17.46
N ALA A 119 -40.95 -0.96 17.09
CA ALA A 119 -42.30 -0.99 17.58
C ALA A 119 -42.29 -1.65 18.97
N GLY A 120 -42.36 -0.83 19.99
CA GLY A 120 -42.72 -1.29 21.32
C GLY A 120 -44.16 -1.64 21.35
N LYS A 121 -44.50 -2.74 21.96
CA LYS A 121 -45.80 -2.93 22.58
C LYS A 121 -45.73 -4.11 23.55
N LYS A 122 -45.78 -3.72 24.83
CA LYS A 122 -46.70 -4.20 25.83
C LYS A 122 -47.20 -5.66 25.70
N VAL A 123 -46.93 -6.44 26.71
CA VAL A 123 -47.94 -7.24 27.43
C VAL A 123 -47.31 -7.57 28.78
N ALA A 124 -47.74 -6.95 29.84
CA ALA A 124 -48.76 -7.34 30.76
C ALA A 124 -48.34 -8.53 31.66
N LYS A 125 -47.87 -8.20 32.84
CA LYS A 125 -48.40 -8.42 34.17
C LYS A 125 -49.44 -9.56 34.28
N LYS A 126 -49.01 -10.67 34.89
CA LYS A 126 -49.87 -11.57 35.68
C LYS A 126 -48.91 -12.28 36.64
N ALA A 127 -48.80 -11.83 37.80
CA ALA A 127 -49.61 -12.05 38.99
C ALA A 127 -49.65 -13.52 39.41
N ALA A 128 -49.16 -13.66 40.59
CA ALA A 128 -49.67 -14.38 41.73
C ALA A 128 -49.19 -15.83 41.83
N LYS A 129 -48.44 -16.05 42.91
CA LYS A 129 -48.93 -16.45 44.22
C LYS A 129 -49.03 -17.97 44.40
N LYS A 130 -48.46 -18.37 45.51
CA LYS A 130 -48.61 -19.65 46.22
C LYS A 130 -47.43 -20.62 45.98
N GLY A 131 -46.78 -21.14 46.95
CA GLY A 131 -47.20 -21.41 48.34
C GLY A 131 -46.02 -21.94 49.13
N LYS A 132 -46.06 -21.57 50.27
CA LYS A 132 -45.61 -21.89 51.58
C LYS A 132 -45.59 -23.40 51.89
N LYS A 133 -44.66 -23.80 52.78
CA LYS A 133 -44.55 -25.03 53.56
C LYS A 133 -43.54 -26.03 52.96
N GLY A 134 -42.66 -26.57 53.74
CA GLY A 134 -42.46 -26.74 55.14
C GLY A 134 -41.32 -27.72 55.38
N LYS A 135 -40.62 -27.41 56.45
CA LYS A 135 -40.23 -28.37 57.48
C LYS A 135 -39.48 -29.65 57.07
N ARG A 136 -38.29 -29.75 57.35
CA ARG A 136 -37.62 -30.31 58.50
C ARG A 136 -36.14 -30.32 58.28
#